data_45fb8a824b99bbe0cfc58c9597dcbf95
#
_entry.id   45fb8a824b99bbe0cfc58c9597dcbf95
#
_cell.length_a   1.000
_cell.length_b   1.000
_cell.length_c   1.000
_cell.angle_alpha   90.00
_cell.angle_beta   90.00
_cell.angle_gamma   90.00
#
_symmetry.space_group_name_H-M   'P 1'
#
loop_
_entity.id
_entity.type
_entity.pdbx_description
1 polymer ?
#
loop_
_entity_poly.entity_id
_entity_poly.type
_entity_poly.pdbx_seq_one_letter_code
_entity_poly.pdbx_strand_id
1 'polypeptide(L)'
;MGDLFDGYGSTLAPRKTVSGVPAFDEMFEHPVRAGEAAPSRAAYRELYQALAQLTQEELRGRTESLASSYLAQGVTFDFAGEERPFPLDAVPRVIDFDEWSRVEAGVKQR
;
A
#
# COMPACT_ATOMS: atom_id res chain seq x y z
N MET A 1 -5.69 22.19 2.96
CA MET A 1 -4.71 21.09 2.89
C MET A 1 -5.38 19.88 2.27
N GLY A 2 -4.76 19.28 1.29
CA GLY A 2 -5.23 18.05 0.68
C GLY A 2 -5.10 16.84 1.61
N ASP A 3 -5.78 15.76 1.27
CA ASP A 3 -5.60 14.48 1.95
C ASP A 3 -4.29 13.80 1.55
N LEU A 4 -4.02 12.62 2.11
CA LEU A 4 -2.81 11.84 1.86
C LEU A 4 -2.60 11.52 0.37
N PHE A 5 -3.67 11.44 -0.39
CA PHE A 5 -3.66 11.05 -1.80
C PHE A 5 -3.81 12.22 -2.77
N ASP A 6 -3.73 13.45 -2.25
CA ASP A 6 -3.92 14.64 -3.07
C ASP A 6 -2.91 14.69 -4.22
N GLY A 7 -3.41 14.82 -5.44
CA GLY A 7 -2.62 14.77 -6.66
C GLY A 7 -2.20 13.37 -7.11
N TYR A 8 -2.48 12.32 -6.34
CA TYR A 8 -2.17 10.96 -6.76
C TYR A 8 -3.11 10.49 -7.88
N GLY A 9 -2.53 9.93 -8.92
CA GLY A 9 -3.31 9.39 -10.04
C GLY A 9 -3.96 10.44 -10.95
N SER A 10 -3.68 11.73 -10.75
CA SER A 10 -4.22 12.79 -11.60
C SER A 10 -3.61 12.84 -13.00
N THR A 11 -2.52 12.13 -13.23
CA THR A 11 -1.89 12.00 -14.54
C THR A 11 -2.40 10.77 -15.26
N LEU A 12 -2.85 10.93 -16.51
CA LEU A 12 -3.33 9.81 -17.35
C LEU A 12 -2.24 8.79 -17.71
N ALA A 13 -0.98 9.16 -17.57
CA ALA A 13 0.12 8.26 -17.89
C ALA A 13 0.35 7.29 -16.75
N PRO A 14 0.07 6.00 -16.92
CA PRO A 14 0.40 5.02 -15.90
C PRO A 14 1.91 5.02 -15.68
N ARG A 15 2.33 4.87 -14.41
CA ARG A 15 3.74 4.65 -14.11
C ARG A 15 4.22 3.43 -14.87
N LYS A 16 5.31 3.57 -15.60
CA LYS A 16 5.90 2.46 -16.35
C LYS A 16 6.96 1.79 -15.50
N THR A 17 7.00 0.48 -15.57
CA THR A 17 8.13 -0.30 -15.05
C THR A 17 9.38 -0.05 -15.91
N VAL A 18 10.53 -0.54 -15.46
CA VAL A 18 11.79 -0.47 -16.21
C VAL A 18 11.66 -1.09 -17.61
N SER A 19 10.81 -2.10 -17.77
CA SER A 19 10.52 -2.75 -19.06
C SER A 19 9.51 -1.99 -19.94
N GLY A 20 9.04 -0.83 -19.51
CA GLY A 20 8.05 -0.03 -20.25
C GLY A 20 6.61 -0.52 -20.15
N VAL A 21 6.36 -1.59 -19.41
CA VAL A 21 5.00 -2.10 -19.16
C VAL A 21 4.31 -1.19 -18.15
N PRO A 22 3.00 -0.86 -18.34
CA PRO A 22 2.27 -0.10 -17.34
C PRO A 22 2.27 -0.81 -15.99
N ALA A 23 2.61 -0.07 -14.93
CA ALA A 23 2.55 -0.60 -13.57
C ALA A 23 1.09 -0.77 -13.15
N PHE A 24 0.78 -1.92 -12.56
CA PHE A 24 -0.55 -2.18 -11.99
C PHE A 24 -0.67 -1.50 -10.63
N ASP A 25 -1.71 -0.70 -10.45
CA ASP A 25 -2.05 -0.10 -9.17
C ASP A 25 -3.11 -0.96 -8.48
N GLU A 26 -2.76 -1.52 -7.34
CA GLU A 26 -3.67 -2.40 -6.58
C GLU A 26 -4.76 -1.63 -5.84
N MET A 27 -4.51 -0.38 -5.49
CA MET A 27 -5.41 0.43 -4.67
C MET A 27 -6.36 1.28 -5.49
N PHE A 28 -5.90 1.79 -6.64
CA PHE A 28 -6.66 2.71 -7.46
C PHE A 28 -6.92 2.16 -8.86
N GLU A 29 -8.08 2.50 -9.39
CA GLU A 29 -8.39 2.29 -10.79
C GLU A 29 -7.77 3.41 -11.64
N HIS A 30 -7.66 3.19 -12.95
CA HIS A 30 -7.23 4.25 -13.85
C HIS A 30 -8.30 5.36 -13.91
N PRO A 31 -7.89 6.64 -13.89
CA PRO A 31 -8.84 7.73 -14.06
C PRO A 31 -9.48 7.65 -15.45
N VAL A 32 -10.78 7.91 -15.51
CA VAL A 32 -11.54 7.87 -16.78
C VAL A 32 -11.19 9.08 -17.66
N ARG A 33 -10.86 10.22 -17.04
CA ARG A 33 -10.51 11.47 -17.72
C ARG A 33 -9.27 12.09 -17.12
N ALA A 34 -8.54 12.84 -17.98
CA ALA A 34 -7.40 13.62 -17.52
C ALA A 34 -7.80 14.63 -16.44
N GLY A 35 -7.07 14.68 -15.35
CA GLY A 35 -7.30 15.60 -14.25
C GLY A 35 -8.34 15.15 -13.23
N GLU A 36 -9.02 14.03 -13.45
CA GLU A 36 -9.88 13.43 -12.44
C GLU A 36 -9.06 12.57 -11.47
N ALA A 37 -9.47 12.57 -10.22
CA ALA A 37 -8.90 11.67 -9.22
C ALA A 37 -9.25 10.22 -9.55
N ALA A 38 -8.27 9.33 -9.47
CA ALA A 38 -8.50 7.91 -9.66
C ALA A 38 -9.39 7.37 -8.52
N PRO A 39 -10.49 6.64 -8.84
CA PRO A 39 -11.30 6.02 -7.81
C PRO A 39 -10.56 4.85 -7.15
N SER A 40 -10.77 4.65 -5.85
CA SER A 40 -10.23 3.48 -5.15
C SER A 40 -10.94 2.21 -5.62
N ARG A 41 -10.19 1.10 -5.71
CA ARG A 41 -10.80 -0.21 -5.97
C ARG A 41 -11.70 -0.61 -4.80
N ALA A 42 -12.73 -1.41 -5.08
CA ALA A 42 -13.74 -1.79 -4.09
C ALA A 42 -13.13 -2.42 -2.82
N ALA A 43 -12.13 -3.29 -2.96
CA ALA A 43 -11.46 -3.93 -1.84
C ALA A 43 -10.72 -2.94 -0.92
N TYR A 44 -10.32 -1.79 -1.43
CA TYR A 44 -9.57 -0.77 -0.71
C TYR A 44 -10.41 0.42 -0.24
N ARG A 45 -11.72 0.41 -0.48
CA ARG A 45 -12.57 1.57 -0.20
C ARG A 45 -12.52 2.01 1.26
N GLU A 46 -12.66 1.09 2.19
CA GLU A 46 -12.62 1.39 3.63
C GLU A 46 -11.24 1.85 4.07
N LEU A 47 -10.21 1.18 3.59
CA LEU A 47 -8.82 1.57 3.87
C LEU A 47 -8.51 2.96 3.30
N TYR A 48 -8.94 3.24 2.08
CA TYR A 48 -8.80 4.57 1.48
C TYR A 48 -9.46 5.65 2.34
N GLN A 49 -10.69 5.43 2.80
CA GLN A 49 -11.40 6.37 3.65
C GLN A 49 -10.68 6.64 4.97
N ALA A 50 -10.11 5.60 5.57
CA ALA A 50 -9.34 5.74 6.80
C ALA A 50 -8.02 6.50 6.56
N LEU A 51 -7.30 6.20 5.50
CA LEU A 51 -6.02 6.84 5.17
C LEU A 51 -6.20 8.29 4.69
N ALA A 52 -7.28 8.59 3.97
CA ALA A 52 -7.56 9.94 3.47
C ALA A 52 -7.76 10.97 4.60
N GLN A 53 -8.10 10.50 5.80
CA GLN A 53 -8.23 11.35 6.98
C GLN A 53 -6.90 11.64 7.67
N LEU A 54 -5.83 10.95 7.29
CA LEU A 54 -4.51 11.11 7.88
C LEU A 54 -3.68 12.10 7.09
N THR A 55 -2.83 12.84 7.81
CA THR A 55 -1.74 13.59 7.18
C THR A 55 -0.55 12.67 6.94
N GLN A 56 0.36 13.10 6.08
CA GLN A 56 1.61 12.39 5.84
C GLN A 56 2.44 12.24 7.13
N GLU A 57 2.42 13.25 7.98
CA GLU A 57 3.12 13.24 9.26
C GLU A 57 2.51 12.23 10.23
N GLU A 58 1.18 12.15 10.31
CA GLU A 58 0.49 11.17 11.13
C GLU A 58 0.78 9.74 10.68
N LEU A 59 0.78 9.49 9.37
CA LEU A 59 1.14 8.18 8.83
C LEU A 59 2.58 7.80 9.17
N ARG A 60 3.51 8.74 9.05
CA ARG A 60 4.91 8.53 9.43
C ARG A 60 5.03 8.21 10.92
N GLY A 61 4.34 8.94 11.78
CA GLY A 61 4.32 8.69 13.22
C GLY A 61 3.80 7.30 13.57
N ARG A 62 2.78 6.82 12.88
CA ARG A 62 2.26 5.45 13.04
C ARG A 62 3.27 4.40 12.63
N THR A 63 3.98 4.62 11.53
CA THR A 63 5.04 3.71 11.06
C THR A 63 6.19 3.64 12.07
N GLU A 64 6.60 4.77 12.60
CA GLU A 64 7.65 4.83 13.63
C GLU A 64 7.22 4.14 14.93
N SER A 65 5.98 4.33 15.36
CA SER A 65 5.42 3.66 16.53
C SER A 65 5.37 2.15 16.35
N LEU A 66 5.02 1.68 15.17
CA LEU A 66 5.02 0.26 14.81
C LEU A 66 6.42 -0.34 14.90
N ALA A 67 7.42 0.33 14.33
CA ALA A 67 8.82 -0.09 14.38
C ALA A 67 9.33 -0.15 15.84
N SER A 68 9.03 0.87 16.64
CA SER A 68 9.40 0.91 18.06
C SER A 68 8.76 -0.22 18.85
N SER A 69 7.50 -0.53 18.57
CA SER A 69 6.76 -1.62 19.23
C SER A 69 7.40 -2.98 18.90
N TYR A 70 7.75 -3.24 17.66
CA TYR A 70 8.41 -4.48 17.26
C TYR A 70 9.81 -4.61 17.84
N LEU A 71 10.55 -3.53 17.87
CA LEU A 71 11.88 -3.53 18.53
C LEU A 71 11.76 -3.88 20.00
N ALA A 72 10.80 -3.30 20.72
CA ALA A 72 10.56 -3.59 22.13
C ALA A 72 10.09 -5.03 22.39
N GLN A 73 9.37 -5.63 21.45
CA GLN A 73 8.88 -7.00 21.54
C GLN A 73 9.88 -8.05 21.05
N GLY A 74 11.02 -7.64 20.55
CA GLY A 74 12.02 -8.54 20.01
C GLY A 74 11.69 -9.09 18.62
N VAL A 75 10.73 -8.50 17.90
CA VAL A 75 10.43 -8.83 16.49
C VAL A 75 11.42 -8.08 15.60
N THR A 76 12.62 -8.64 15.52
CA THR A 76 13.78 -7.99 14.92
C THR A 76 14.52 -8.96 14.01
N PHE A 77 15.44 -8.42 13.21
CA PHE A 77 16.40 -9.22 12.46
C PHE A 77 17.80 -8.63 12.67
N ASP A 78 18.79 -9.50 12.60
CA ASP A 78 20.19 -9.10 12.68
C ASP A 78 20.70 -8.73 11.28
N PHE A 79 21.16 -7.50 11.16
CA PHE A 79 21.81 -7.03 9.95
C PHE A 79 23.22 -6.52 10.29
N ALA A 80 24.22 -7.28 9.88
CA ALA A 80 25.62 -6.95 10.09
C ALA A 80 25.99 -6.71 11.57
N GLY A 81 25.44 -7.49 12.49
CA GLY A 81 25.68 -7.37 13.94
C GLY A 81 24.86 -6.30 14.63
N GLU A 82 23.96 -5.64 13.91
CA GLU A 82 23.04 -4.63 14.44
C GLU A 82 21.60 -5.17 14.42
N GLU A 83 20.98 -5.16 15.58
CA GLU A 83 19.57 -5.58 15.70
C GLU A 83 18.64 -4.45 15.22
N ARG A 84 17.83 -4.76 14.22
CA ARG A 84 16.88 -3.82 13.64
C ARG A 84 15.45 -4.34 13.71
N PRO A 85 14.44 -3.45 13.85
CA PRO A 85 13.06 -3.87 13.81
C PRO A 85 12.72 -4.45 12.44
N PHE A 86 11.86 -5.46 12.41
CA PHE A 86 11.40 -6.04 11.16
C PHE A 86 10.68 -4.97 10.32
N PRO A 87 11.04 -4.80 9.04
CA PRO A 87 10.45 -3.74 8.21
C PRO A 87 9.00 -4.09 7.85
N LEU A 88 8.05 -3.42 8.49
CA LEU A 88 6.64 -3.58 8.23
C LEU A 88 6.05 -2.28 7.68
N ASP A 89 5.14 -2.43 6.74
CA ASP A 89 4.38 -1.32 6.21
C ASP A 89 3.14 -1.07 7.07
N ALA A 90 2.87 0.19 7.39
CA ALA A 90 1.66 0.58 8.12
C ALA A 90 0.39 0.48 7.25
N VAL A 91 0.56 0.43 5.92
CA VAL A 91 -0.54 0.27 4.97
C VAL A 91 -0.65 -1.20 4.57
N PRO A 92 -1.70 -1.92 4.98
CA PRO A 92 -1.84 -3.33 4.65
C PRO A 92 -2.21 -3.52 3.17
N ARG A 93 -1.75 -4.60 2.60
CA ARG A 93 -2.23 -5.07 1.30
C ARG A 93 -3.55 -5.81 1.51
N VAL A 94 -4.58 -5.40 0.80
CA VAL A 94 -5.91 -6.01 0.89
C VAL A 94 -6.12 -6.96 -0.29
N ILE A 95 -6.40 -8.21 0.02
CA ILE A 95 -6.71 -9.24 -0.98
C ILE A 95 -8.15 -9.69 -0.70
N ASP A 96 -9.05 -9.48 -1.66
CA ASP A 96 -10.43 -9.90 -1.52
C ASP A 96 -10.60 -11.42 -1.66
N PHE A 97 -11.79 -11.91 -1.36
CA PHE A 97 -12.07 -13.34 -1.40
C PHE A 97 -11.91 -13.95 -2.80
N ASP A 98 -12.35 -13.25 -3.83
CA ASP A 98 -12.27 -13.75 -5.21
C ASP A 98 -10.82 -13.84 -5.68
N GLU A 99 -10.03 -12.83 -5.39
CA GLU A 99 -8.60 -12.81 -5.69
C GLU A 99 -7.86 -13.92 -4.92
N TRP A 100 -8.15 -14.05 -3.62
CA TRP A 100 -7.55 -15.10 -2.80
C TRP A 100 -7.90 -16.49 -3.30
N SER A 101 -9.16 -16.73 -3.72
CA SER A 101 -9.59 -18.03 -4.26
C SER A 101 -8.78 -18.44 -5.48
N ARG A 102 -8.44 -17.49 -6.35
CA ARG A 102 -7.58 -17.75 -7.52
C ARG A 102 -6.16 -18.10 -7.14
N VAL A 103 -5.59 -17.34 -6.20
CA VAL A 103 -4.23 -17.59 -5.68
C VAL A 103 -4.17 -18.95 -5.00
N GLU A 104 -5.14 -19.25 -4.15
CA GLU A 104 -5.24 -20.54 -3.43
C GLU A 104 -5.32 -21.71 -4.41
N ALA A 105 -6.17 -21.62 -5.42
CA ALA A 105 -6.28 -22.66 -6.45
C ALA A 105 -4.96 -22.87 -7.19
N GLY A 106 -4.27 -21.80 -7.56
CA GLY A 106 -2.96 -21.86 -8.22
C GLY A 106 -1.87 -22.49 -7.36
N VAL A 107 -1.85 -22.19 -6.06
CA VAL A 107 -0.90 -22.79 -5.12
C VAL A 107 -1.18 -24.27 -4.90
N LYS A 108 -2.44 -24.67 -4.79
CA LYS A 108 -2.83 -26.08 -4.62
C LYS A 108 -2.53 -26.96 -5.83
N GLN A 109 -2.43 -26.37 -7.02
CA GLN A 109 -2.07 -27.10 -8.24
C GLN A 109 -0.60 -27.48 -8.33
N ARG A 110 0.25 -26.86 -7.54
CA ARG A 110 1.70 -27.07 -7.53
C ARG A 110 2.09 -27.93 -6.34
#